data_34374679bf9067d51a7a49f279eec267
#
_entry.id   34374679bf9067d51a7a49f279eec267
#
_cell.length_a   1.000
_cell.length_b   1.000
_cell.length_c   1.000
_cell.angle_alpha   90.00
_cell.angle_beta   90.00
_cell.angle_gamma   90.00
#
_symmetry.space_group_name_H-M   'P 1'
#
loop_
_entity.id
_entity.type
_entity.pdbx_description
1 polymer ?
#
loop_
_entity_poly.entity_id
_entity_poly.type
_entity_poly.pdbx_seq_one_letter_code
_entity_poly.pdbx_strand_id
1 'polypeptide(L)'
;MLGFLKIINLIPAIRALIAEESLLPKNSQNKIPFALQALKYILFVKHNKNKDLSLTLKKLGPTWIKLGQFLSTRPDIIGLELSDKLKNLQDKVEPFAISKAKEILQNEFKEDYKNIFIDLMPSEAAASIAQVHKGKIQVNDKKYDVAIKILRPNIEKEIKKELRNFFVAANQFEKISKEAKRLRLVDVVKTLAESLGIEIDLRLEAAAQSEIKENIINDNYFDVPDIYWDLTRKNILVSDWVNAIPAKDINTLNEKGFNIKQIG
;
A
#
# COMPACT_ATOMS: atom_id res chain seq x y z
N MET A 1 -2.93 -7.37 31.38
CA MET A 1 -4.27 -7.60 30.82
C MET A 1 -4.53 -6.85 29.52
N LEU A 2 -4.21 -5.56 29.36
CA LEU A 2 -4.43 -4.80 28.11
C LEU A 2 -3.70 -5.34 26.86
N GLY A 3 -2.55 -6.01 27.02
CA GLY A 3 -1.80 -6.58 25.88
C GLY A 3 -2.47 -7.81 25.26
N PHE A 4 -3.17 -8.59 26.06
CA PHE A 4 -3.86 -9.82 25.60
C PHE A 4 -5.09 -9.50 24.72
N LEU A 5 -5.85 -8.48 25.09
CA LEU A 5 -7.01 -7.99 24.31
C LEU A 5 -6.62 -7.44 22.92
N LYS A 6 -5.40 -6.89 22.78
CA LYS A 6 -4.90 -6.38 21.49
C LYS A 6 -4.49 -7.50 20.52
N ILE A 7 -4.05 -8.66 21.06
CA ILE A 7 -3.74 -9.84 20.25
C ILE A 7 -5.02 -10.48 19.68
N ILE A 8 -6.14 -10.35 20.34
CA ILE A 8 -7.44 -10.86 19.85
C ILE A 8 -7.79 -10.27 18.47
N ASN A 9 -7.49 -9.01 18.24
CA ASN A 9 -7.72 -8.36 16.94
C ASN A 9 -6.84 -8.91 15.81
N LEU A 10 -5.71 -9.57 16.15
CA LEU A 10 -4.84 -10.23 15.19
C LEU A 10 -5.22 -11.70 14.93
N ILE A 11 -6.16 -12.25 15.70
CA ILE A 11 -6.59 -13.65 15.58
C ILE A 11 -7.00 -14.01 14.13
N PRO A 12 -7.83 -13.22 13.41
CA PRO A 12 -8.20 -13.52 12.04
C PRO A 12 -6.99 -13.59 11.10
N ALA A 13 -6.05 -12.65 11.27
CA ALA A 13 -4.83 -12.60 10.49
C ALA A 13 -3.88 -13.75 10.83
N ILE A 14 -3.69 -14.02 12.11
CA ILE A 14 -2.87 -15.15 12.59
C ILE A 14 -3.46 -16.48 12.10
N ARG A 15 -4.79 -16.66 12.16
CA ARG A 15 -5.47 -17.86 11.62
C ARG A 15 -5.23 -18.01 10.13
N ALA A 16 -5.30 -16.91 9.40
CA ALA A 16 -5.11 -16.91 7.96
C ALA A 16 -3.66 -17.25 7.59
N LEU A 17 -2.69 -16.67 8.30
CA LEU A 17 -1.26 -16.93 8.14
C LEU A 17 -0.88 -18.35 8.56
N ILE A 18 -1.40 -18.87 9.69
CA ILE A 18 -1.12 -20.24 10.15
C ILE A 18 -1.78 -21.29 9.23
N ALA A 19 -2.88 -20.96 8.55
CA ALA A 19 -3.50 -21.84 7.58
C ALA A 19 -2.65 -22.04 6.30
N GLU A 20 -1.68 -21.18 6.08
CA GLU A 20 -0.74 -21.25 4.95
C GLU A 20 0.45 -22.14 5.33
N GLU A 21 0.51 -23.37 4.78
CA GLU A 21 1.59 -24.33 5.06
C GLU A 21 2.97 -23.82 4.65
N SER A 22 3.05 -22.91 3.70
CA SER A 22 4.30 -22.35 3.20
C SER A 22 5.02 -21.43 4.19
N LEU A 23 4.33 -20.97 5.24
CA LEU A 23 4.94 -20.22 6.34
C LEU A 23 5.75 -21.10 7.29
N LEU A 24 5.61 -22.43 7.18
CA LEU A 24 6.36 -23.38 7.99
C LEU A 24 7.51 -23.94 7.15
N PRO A 25 8.78 -23.77 7.57
CA PRO A 25 9.91 -24.38 6.87
C PRO A 25 9.68 -25.87 6.72
N LYS A 26 9.81 -26.42 5.50
CA LYS A 26 9.60 -27.84 5.18
C LYS A 26 10.45 -28.78 6.05
N ASN A 27 11.58 -28.29 6.56
CA ASN A 27 12.49 -29.06 7.44
C ASN A 27 12.18 -28.94 8.93
N SER A 28 11.18 -28.17 9.34
CA SER A 28 10.87 -27.91 10.76
C SER A 28 9.61 -28.60 11.25
N GLN A 29 9.07 -29.57 10.50
CA GLN A 29 7.89 -30.36 10.93
C GLN A 29 8.11 -30.99 12.33
N ASN A 30 9.37 -31.23 12.73
CA ASN A 30 9.74 -31.73 14.06
C ASN A 30 10.17 -30.65 15.06
N LYS A 31 10.15 -29.36 14.70
CA LYS A 31 10.62 -28.25 15.56
C LYS A 31 9.68 -27.07 15.63
N ILE A 32 8.43 -27.23 15.24
CA ILE A 32 7.44 -26.17 15.47
C ILE A 32 7.33 -25.99 17.00
N PRO A 33 7.61 -24.79 17.54
CA PRO A 33 7.46 -24.57 18.97
C PRO A 33 6.06 -25.03 19.41
N PHE A 34 6.02 -25.76 20.52
CA PHE A 34 4.76 -26.28 21.11
C PHE A 34 3.69 -25.19 21.21
N ALA A 35 4.11 -23.94 21.45
CA ALA A 35 3.23 -22.78 21.46
C ALA A 35 2.52 -22.52 20.10
N LEU A 36 3.18 -22.74 18.96
CA LEU A 36 2.58 -22.59 17.63
C LEU A 36 1.67 -23.77 17.29
N GLN A 37 1.99 -24.99 17.74
CA GLN A 37 1.11 -26.14 17.63
C GLN A 37 -0.13 -26.00 18.50
N ALA A 38 0.03 -25.54 19.75
CA ALA A 38 -1.07 -25.23 20.66
C ALA A 38 -1.97 -24.11 20.08
N LEU A 39 -1.35 -23.07 19.46
CA LEU A 39 -2.09 -21.99 18.80
C LEU A 39 -2.91 -22.49 17.60
N LYS A 40 -2.37 -23.41 16.80
CA LYS A 40 -3.14 -24.09 15.73
C LYS A 40 -4.37 -24.80 16.28
N TYR A 41 -4.23 -25.51 17.40
CA TYR A 41 -5.32 -26.25 18.03
C TYR A 41 -6.37 -25.33 18.66
N ILE A 42 -5.93 -24.30 19.39
CA ILE A 42 -6.81 -23.30 20.05
C ILE A 42 -7.59 -22.48 19.03
N LEU A 43 -7.00 -22.18 17.88
CA LEU A 43 -7.61 -21.36 16.84
C LEU A 43 -8.49 -22.15 15.87
N PHE A 44 -8.67 -23.46 16.05
CA PHE A 44 -9.45 -24.34 15.15
C PHE A 44 -9.10 -24.12 13.67
N VAL A 45 -7.82 -24.03 13.33
CA VAL A 45 -7.38 -23.76 11.94
C VAL A 45 -7.51 -25.03 11.12
N LYS A 46 -8.54 -25.11 10.27
CA LYS A 46 -8.61 -26.12 9.22
C LYS A 46 -7.59 -25.79 8.13
N HIS A 47 -6.69 -26.73 7.87
CA HIS A 47 -5.77 -26.66 6.72
C HIS A 47 -6.56 -26.55 5.43
N ASN A 48 -6.29 -25.51 4.66
CA ASN A 48 -6.82 -25.39 3.32
C ASN A 48 -5.65 -25.15 2.36
N LYS A 49 -5.21 -26.23 1.67
CA LYS A 49 -4.07 -26.22 0.74
C LYS A 49 -4.18 -25.23 -0.43
N ASN A 50 -5.38 -24.67 -0.66
CA ASN A 50 -5.69 -23.79 -1.79
C ASN A 50 -5.98 -22.34 -1.37
N LYS A 51 -5.62 -21.91 -0.17
CA LYS A 51 -5.78 -20.49 0.18
C LYS A 51 -4.67 -19.65 -0.44
N ASP A 52 -5.07 -18.70 -1.26
CA ASP A 52 -4.17 -17.67 -1.76
C ASP A 52 -3.89 -16.64 -0.64
N LEU A 53 -2.63 -16.60 -0.19
CA LEU A 53 -2.16 -15.67 0.83
C LEU A 53 -2.42 -14.21 0.41
N SER A 54 -2.24 -13.90 -0.87
CA SER A 54 -2.48 -12.55 -1.40
C SER A 54 -3.94 -12.13 -1.23
N LEU A 55 -4.88 -13.03 -1.50
CA LEU A 55 -6.31 -12.78 -1.26
C LEU A 55 -6.63 -12.61 0.23
N THR A 56 -5.94 -13.34 1.08
CA THR A 56 -6.10 -13.22 2.53
C THR A 56 -5.62 -11.86 3.03
N LEU A 57 -4.43 -11.42 2.61
CA LEU A 57 -3.89 -10.11 2.99
C LEU A 57 -4.77 -8.97 2.47
N LYS A 58 -5.30 -9.08 1.25
CA LYS A 58 -6.28 -8.12 0.70
C LYS A 58 -7.53 -7.98 1.57
N LYS A 59 -8.07 -9.10 2.07
CA LYS A 59 -9.25 -9.08 2.96
C LYS A 59 -8.98 -8.48 4.33
N LEU A 60 -7.74 -8.53 4.80
CA LEU A 60 -7.33 -7.95 6.08
C LEU A 60 -7.14 -6.43 6.02
N GLY A 61 -7.01 -5.87 4.82
CA GLY A 61 -6.97 -4.44 4.61
C GLY A 61 -5.62 -3.86 4.18
N PRO A 62 -5.57 -2.55 3.98
CA PRO A 62 -4.43 -1.85 3.37
C PRO A 62 -3.09 -2.08 4.06
N THR A 63 -3.05 -2.02 5.39
CA THR A 63 -1.82 -2.21 6.17
C THR A 63 -1.21 -3.61 5.98
N TRP A 64 -2.07 -4.63 5.83
CA TRP A 64 -1.65 -6.00 5.60
C TRP A 64 -1.13 -6.21 4.16
N ILE A 65 -1.73 -5.53 3.19
CA ILE A 65 -1.22 -5.50 1.81
C ILE A 65 0.20 -4.91 1.82
N LYS A 66 0.40 -3.78 2.48
CA LYS A 66 1.71 -3.13 2.59
C LYS A 66 2.73 -3.96 3.38
N LEU A 67 2.31 -4.61 4.45
CA LEU A 67 3.15 -5.58 5.14
C LEU A 67 3.59 -6.71 4.20
N GLY A 68 2.68 -7.27 3.42
CA GLY A 68 2.99 -8.32 2.45
C GLY A 68 3.95 -7.85 1.36
N GLN A 69 3.75 -6.65 0.82
CA GLN A 69 4.66 -6.03 -0.15
C GLN A 69 6.05 -5.78 0.45
N PHE A 70 6.11 -5.21 1.65
CA PHE A 70 7.37 -5.03 2.37
C PHE A 70 8.10 -6.35 2.59
N LEU A 71 7.39 -7.39 3.05
CA LEU A 71 7.98 -8.70 3.27
C LEU A 71 8.40 -9.39 1.97
N SER A 72 7.74 -9.11 0.83
CA SER A 72 8.13 -9.67 -0.47
C SER A 72 9.55 -9.25 -0.90
N THR A 73 10.05 -8.13 -0.39
CA THR A 73 11.42 -7.65 -0.63
C THR A 73 12.44 -8.18 0.39
N ARG A 74 11.99 -8.97 1.37
CA ARG A 74 12.79 -9.44 2.50
C ARG A 74 12.80 -10.98 2.61
N PRO A 75 13.37 -11.67 1.59
CA PRO A 75 13.49 -13.14 1.63
C PRO A 75 14.36 -13.64 2.80
N ASP A 76 15.22 -12.80 3.34
CA ASP A 76 15.99 -13.06 4.55
C ASP A 76 15.11 -13.28 5.79
N ILE A 77 13.92 -12.69 5.84
CA ILE A 77 12.98 -12.83 6.96
C ILE A 77 12.00 -13.98 6.74
N ILE A 78 11.41 -14.08 5.53
CA ILE A 78 10.28 -14.99 5.28
C ILE A 78 10.64 -16.17 4.38
N GLY A 79 11.85 -16.24 3.84
CA GLY A 79 12.29 -17.26 2.88
C GLY A 79 11.87 -16.92 1.43
N LEU A 80 12.59 -17.53 0.47
CA LEU A 80 12.40 -17.26 -0.97
C LEU A 80 11.00 -17.66 -1.46
N GLU A 81 10.50 -18.83 -1.07
CA GLU A 81 9.21 -19.35 -1.54
C GLU A 81 8.05 -18.41 -1.20
N LEU A 82 8.05 -17.89 0.05
CA LEU A 82 7.00 -16.99 0.49
C LEU A 82 7.16 -15.57 -0.11
N SER A 83 8.40 -15.11 -0.22
CA SER A 83 8.72 -13.84 -0.91
C SER A 83 8.18 -13.87 -2.33
N ASP A 84 8.42 -14.93 -3.11
CA ASP A 84 7.93 -15.05 -4.48
C ASP A 84 6.39 -15.07 -4.58
N LYS A 85 5.71 -15.74 -3.65
CA LYS A 85 4.24 -15.70 -3.57
C LYS A 85 3.69 -14.29 -3.32
N LEU A 86 4.41 -13.47 -2.56
CA LEU A 86 4.01 -12.12 -2.22
C LEU A 86 4.37 -11.08 -3.30
N LYS A 87 5.32 -11.37 -4.20
CA LYS A 87 5.71 -10.45 -5.30
C LYS A 87 4.52 -10.02 -6.17
N ASN A 88 3.55 -10.92 -6.35
CA ASN A 88 2.35 -10.65 -7.13
C ASN A 88 1.23 -9.97 -6.34
N LEU A 89 1.50 -9.53 -5.11
CA LEU A 89 0.54 -8.82 -4.29
C LEU A 89 0.30 -7.43 -4.87
N GLN A 90 -0.70 -7.33 -5.73
CA GLN A 90 -1.07 -6.07 -6.38
C GLN A 90 -1.82 -5.16 -5.42
N ASP A 91 -1.55 -3.87 -5.53
CA ASP A 91 -2.24 -2.79 -4.78
C ASP A 91 -3.69 -2.54 -5.23
N LYS A 92 -4.23 -3.34 -6.16
CA LYS A 92 -5.60 -3.15 -6.62
C LYS A 92 -6.59 -3.49 -5.52
N VAL A 93 -7.25 -2.46 -5.04
CA VAL A 93 -8.32 -2.53 -4.04
C VAL A 93 -9.53 -1.80 -4.62
N GLU A 94 -10.74 -2.24 -4.26
CA GLU A 94 -11.97 -1.56 -4.71
C GLU A 94 -11.93 -0.06 -4.38
N PRO A 95 -12.28 0.80 -5.33
CA PRO A 95 -12.33 2.23 -5.09
C PRO A 95 -13.41 2.58 -4.07
N PHE A 96 -13.18 3.59 -3.25
CA PHE A 96 -14.23 4.15 -2.43
C PHE A 96 -15.11 5.11 -3.26
N ALA A 97 -16.34 5.34 -2.79
CA ALA A 97 -17.33 6.11 -3.54
C ALA A 97 -16.85 7.53 -3.88
N ILE A 98 -17.12 7.98 -5.10
CA ILE A 98 -16.79 9.33 -5.58
C ILE A 98 -17.41 10.43 -4.70
N SER A 99 -18.57 10.19 -4.10
CA SER A 99 -19.18 11.10 -3.13
C SER A 99 -18.27 11.37 -1.94
N LYS A 100 -17.53 10.33 -1.48
CA LYS A 100 -16.58 10.47 -0.39
C LYS A 100 -15.31 11.21 -0.82
N ALA A 101 -14.87 11.04 -2.07
CA ALA A 101 -13.78 11.83 -2.63
C ALA A 101 -14.15 13.32 -2.66
N LYS A 102 -15.35 13.64 -3.15
CA LYS A 102 -15.88 15.02 -3.15
C LYS A 102 -15.98 15.61 -1.74
N GLU A 103 -16.45 14.82 -0.76
CA GLU A 103 -16.50 15.24 0.65
C GLU A 103 -15.11 15.58 1.20
N ILE A 104 -14.08 14.78 0.89
CA ILE A 104 -12.70 15.04 1.32
C ILE A 104 -12.18 16.34 0.73
N LEU A 105 -12.35 16.54 -0.59
CA LEU A 105 -11.97 17.77 -1.26
C LEU A 105 -12.71 18.99 -0.68
N GLN A 106 -14.02 18.86 -0.46
CA GLN A 106 -14.86 19.93 0.09
C GLN A 106 -14.47 20.29 1.53
N ASN A 107 -14.12 19.31 2.36
CA ASN A 107 -13.64 19.54 3.72
C ASN A 107 -12.28 20.23 3.76
N GLU A 108 -11.40 19.92 2.80
CA GLU A 108 -10.04 20.48 2.73
C GLU A 108 -10.04 21.89 2.15
N PHE A 109 -10.82 22.16 1.09
CA PHE A 109 -10.85 23.43 0.37
C PHE A 109 -12.03 24.34 0.74
N LYS A 110 -12.98 23.84 1.52
CA LYS A 110 -14.14 24.58 2.06
C LYS A 110 -14.91 25.34 0.96
N GLU A 111 -15.00 26.68 1.10
CA GLU A 111 -15.73 27.57 0.18
C GLU A 111 -15.10 27.63 -1.21
N ASP A 112 -13.79 27.48 -1.31
CA ASP A 112 -13.06 27.55 -2.57
C ASP A 112 -13.24 26.29 -3.44
N TYR A 113 -13.72 25.19 -2.86
CA TYR A 113 -13.88 23.91 -3.59
C TYR A 113 -14.60 24.05 -4.94
N LYS A 114 -15.75 24.75 -4.97
CA LYS A 114 -16.56 24.90 -6.18
C LYS A 114 -15.92 25.79 -7.26
N ASN A 115 -15.06 26.71 -6.82
CA ASN A 115 -14.37 27.61 -7.72
C ASN A 115 -13.12 26.94 -8.34
N ILE A 116 -12.51 26.03 -7.60
CA ILE A 116 -11.28 25.32 -8.00
C ILE A 116 -11.61 24.06 -8.80
N PHE A 117 -12.43 23.17 -8.22
CA PHE A 117 -12.70 21.85 -8.81
C PHE A 117 -14.00 21.89 -9.65
N ILE A 118 -13.83 21.99 -10.97
CA ILE A 118 -14.95 22.06 -11.91
C ILE A 118 -15.59 20.69 -12.09
N ASP A 119 -14.77 19.64 -12.20
CA ASP A 119 -15.21 18.28 -12.43
C ASP A 119 -14.31 17.27 -11.71
N LEU A 120 -14.91 16.16 -11.30
CA LEU A 120 -14.23 15.02 -10.72
C LEU A 120 -14.85 13.75 -11.28
N MET A 121 -14.09 13.00 -12.07
CA MET A 121 -14.54 11.75 -12.68
C MET A 121 -14.45 10.58 -11.67
N PRO A 122 -15.09 9.43 -11.96
CA PRO A 122 -14.85 8.20 -11.21
C PRO A 122 -13.37 7.86 -11.11
N SER A 123 -12.99 7.01 -10.14
CA SER A 123 -11.60 6.63 -9.96
C SER A 123 -11.07 5.85 -11.16
N GLU A 124 -9.97 6.31 -11.72
CA GLU A 124 -9.23 5.64 -12.80
C GLU A 124 -8.32 4.52 -12.25
N ALA A 125 -7.80 4.73 -11.06
CA ALA A 125 -6.95 3.75 -10.37
C ALA A 125 -7.18 3.81 -8.86
N ALA A 126 -7.26 2.63 -8.24
CA ALA A 126 -7.39 2.51 -6.79
C ALA A 126 -6.31 1.59 -6.24
N ALA A 127 -5.50 2.14 -5.34
CA ALA A 127 -4.44 1.44 -4.62
C ALA A 127 -4.87 1.12 -3.17
N SER A 128 -3.98 0.46 -2.42
CA SER A 128 -4.25 0.07 -1.04
C SER A 128 -4.58 1.25 -0.14
N ILE A 129 -3.86 2.37 -0.26
CA ILE A 129 -4.01 3.53 0.64
C ILE A 129 -4.61 4.77 -0.01
N ALA A 130 -4.70 4.83 -1.34
CA ALA A 130 -5.18 5.99 -2.09
C ALA A 130 -5.93 5.57 -3.36
N GLN A 131 -6.62 6.51 -3.98
CA GLN A 131 -7.13 6.37 -5.35
C GLN A 131 -6.88 7.64 -6.15
N VAL A 132 -6.85 7.51 -7.47
CA VAL A 132 -6.61 8.60 -8.42
C VAL A 132 -7.87 8.83 -9.23
N HIS A 133 -8.24 10.08 -9.33
CA HIS A 133 -9.33 10.56 -10.17
C HIS A 133 -8.79 11.47 -11.26
N LYS A 134 -9.33 11.36 -12.46
CA LYS A 134 -9.22 12.44 -13.42
C LYS A 134 -10.19 13.55 -13.03
N GLY A 135 -9.77 14.79 -13.13
CA GLY A 135 -10.59 15.95 -12.84
C GLY A 135 -10.23 17.14 -13.69
N LYS A 136 -11.03 18.21 -13.54
CA LYS A 136 -10.74 19.53 -14.11
C LYS A 136 -10.69 20.56 -13.02
N ILE A 137 -9.63 21.37 -13.04
CA ILE A 137 -9.50 22.51 -12.14
C ILE A 137 -9.51 23.82 -12.92
N GLN A 138 -9.85 24.90 -12.23
CA GLN A 138 -9.74 26.26 -12.75
C GLN A 138 -8.72 27.03 -11.92
N VAL A 139 -7.71 27.55 -12.60
CA VAL A 139 -6.67 28.41 -12.00
C VAL A 139 -6.47 29.61 -12.90
N ASN A 140 -6.59 30.83 -12.36
CA ASN A 140 -6.45 32.07 -13.13
C ASN A 140 -7.28 32.07 -14.43
N ASP A 141 -8.58 31.72 -14.34
CA ASP A 141 -9.54 31.61 -15.43
C ASP A 141 -9.19 30.59 -16.53
N LYS A 142 -8.15 29.82 -16.38
CA LYS A 142 -7.78 28.70 -17.25
C LYS A 142 -8.19 27.37 -16.65
N LYS A 143 -8.58 26.44 -17.53
CA LYS A 143 -8.99 25.08 -17.15
C LYS A 143 -7.89 24.11 -17.49
N TYR A 144 -7.58 23.20 -16.54
CA TYR A 144 -6.55 22.18 -16.67
C TYR A 144 -7.15 20.81 -16.37
N ASP A 145 -6.78 19.81 -17.18
CA ASP A 145 -7.03 18.41 -16.84
C ASP A 145 -5.98 17.95 -15.84
N VAL A 146 -6.42 17.36 -14.73
CA VAL A 146 -5.52 16.98 -13.62
C VAL A 146 -5.78 15.57 -13.14
N ALA A 147 -4.73 14.96 -12.57
CA ALA A 147 -4.81 13.79 -11.74
C ALA A 147 -4.93 14.22 -10.27
N ILE A 148 -5.99 13.76 -9.61
CA ILE A 148 -6.27 14.07 -8.21
C ILE A 148 -6.13 12.77 -7.42
N LYS A 149 -5.02 12.59 -6.73
CA LYS A 149 -4.77 11.47 -5.84
C LYS A 149 -5.27 11.80 -4.45
N ILE A 150 -6.11 10.93 -3.90
CA ILE A 150 -6.78 11.15 -2.60
C ILE A 150 -6.52 9.93 -1.72
N LEU A 151 -6.01 10.14 -0.50
CA LEU A 151 -5.89 9.09 0.50
C LEU A 151 -7.26 8.55 0.91
N ARG A 152 -7.33 7.26 1.20
CA ARG A 152 -8.56 6.63 1.70
C ARG A 152 -9.01 7.27 3.01
N PRO A 153 -10.33 7.45 3.21
CA PRO A 153 -10.86 7.99 4.45
C PRO A 153 -10.35 7.19 5.66
N ASN A 154 -9.91 7.89 6.70
CA ASN A 154 -9.43 7.30 7.96
C ASN A 154 -8.20 6.38 7.86
N ILE A 155 -7.53 6.29 6.70
CA ILE A 155 -6.40 5.37 6.49
C ILE A 155 -5.29 5.54 7.53
N GLU A 156 -4.96 6.77 7.91
CA GLU A 156 -3.94 7.04 8.93
C GLU A 156 -4.31 6.44 10.30
N LYS A 157 -5.61 6.52 10.69
CA LYS A 157 -6.09 5.92 11.94
C LYS A 157 -6.03 4.40 11.91
N GLU A 158 -6.39 3.81 10.76
CA GLU A 158 -6.33 2.36 10.55
C GLU A 158 -4.89 1.86 10.62
N ILE A 159 -3.97 2.48 9.87
CA ILE A 159 -2.54 2.14 9.88
C ILE A 159 -1.97 2.26 11.29
N LYS A 160 -2.21 3.36 12.01
CA LYS A 160 -1.74 3.54 13.38
C LYS A 160 -2.27 2.46 14.34
N LYS A 161 -3.52 2.04 14.16
CA LYS A 161 -4.12 0.96 14.94
C LYS A 161 -3.44 -0.37 14.67
N GLU A 162 -3.27 -0.74 13.39
CA GLU A 162 -2.67 -2.01 13.01
C GLU A 162 -1.17 -2.07 13.38
N LEU A 163 -0.42 -0.99 13.16
CA LEU A 163 0.99 -0.91 13.59
C LEU A 163 1.14 -1.13 15.10
N ARG A 164 0.27 -0.57 15.93
CA ARG A 164 0.28 -0.86 17.38
C ARG A 164 0.10 -2.34 17.67
N ASN A 165 -0.76 -3.01 16.92
CA ASN A 165 -0.99 -4.44 17.07
C ASN A 165 0.26 -5.24 16.64
N PHE A 166 0.89 -4.85 15.51
CA PHE A 166 2.14 -5.46 15.04
C PHE A 166 3.27 -5.29 16.03
N PHE A 167 3.44 -4.09 16.61
CA PHE A 167 4.44 -3.87 17.66
C PHE A 167 4.23 -4.74 18.88
N VAL A 168 2.99 -4.89 19.34
CA VAL A 168 2.67 -5.78 20.48
C VAL A 168 3.01 -7.22 20.14
N ALA A 169 2.62 -7.69 18.95
CA ALA A 169 2.94 -9.05 18.51
C ALA A 169 4.45 -9.27 18.38
N ALA A 170 5.16 -8.38 17.68
CA ALA A 170 6.61 -8.47 17.51
C ALA A 170 7.35 -8.55 18.85
N ASN A 171 7.03 -7.67 19.80
CA ASN A 171 7.59 -7.69 21.15
C ASN A 171 7.35 -9.01 21.89
N GLN A 172 6.15 -9.59 21.77
CA GLN A 172 5.85 -10.87 22.42
C GLN A 172 6.62 -12.01 21.75
N PHE A 173 6.67 -12.05 20.41
CA PHE A 173 7.41 -13.08 19.68
C PHE A 173 8.91 -13.03 19.98
N GLU A 174 9.53 -11.86 20.07
CA GLU A 174 10.94 -11.73 20.43
C GLU A 174 11.25 -12.23 21.87
N LYS A 175 10.28 -12.16 22.80
CA LYS A 175 10.43 -12.67 24.16
C LYS A 175 10.40 -14.20 24.24
N ILE A 176 9.62 -14.85 23.36
CA ILE A 176 9.35 -16.29 23.43
C ILE A 176 10.13 -17.10 22.38
N SER A 177 10.67 -16.47 21.34
CA SER A 177 11.35 -17.14 20.24
C SER A 177 12.74 -16.53 20.00
N LYS A 178 13.79 -17.35 20.10
CA LYS A 178 15.15 -16.96 19.76
C LYS A 178 15.28 -16.53 18.30
N GLU A 179 14.53 -17.19 17.39
CA GLU A 179 14.53 -16.87 15.97
C GLU A 179 13.86 -15.52 15.71
N ALA A 180 12.72 -15.22 16.33
CA ALA A 180 12.08 -13.92 16.24
C ALA A 180 13.00 -12.78 16.75
N LYS A 181 13.74 -13.03 17.85
CA LYS A 181 14.72 -12.09 18.36
C LYS A 181 15.89 -11.90 17.40
N ARG A 182 16.40 -12.98 16.77
CA ARG A 182 17.46 -12.92 15.75
C ARG A 182 17.02 -12.09 14.54
N LEU A 183 15.78 -12.25 14.10
CA LEU A 183 15.18 -11.51 12.98
C LEU A 183 14.83 -10.07 13.33
N ARG A 184 14.89 -9.67 14.61
CA ARG A 184 14.60 -8.29 15.05
C ARG A 184 13.22 -7.80 14.59
N LEU A 185 12.17 -8.58 14.88
CA LEU A 185 10.81 -8.29 14.38
C LEU A 185 10.30 -6.92 14.78
N VAL A 186 10.71 -6.40 15.93
CA VAL A 186 10.35 -5.04 16.37
C VAL A 186 10.92 -3.99 15.41
N ASP A 187 12.17 -4.17 14.96
CA ASP A 187 12.81 -3.25 14.02
C ASP A 187 12.18 -3.39 12.60
N VAL A 188 11.79 -4.59 12.21
CA VAL A 188 11.00 -4.82 10.98
C VAL A 188 9.72 -4.01 11.01
N VAL A 189 8.97 -4.02 12.12
CA VAL A 189 7.74 -3.22 12.28
C VAL A 189 8.04 -1.73 12.30
N LYS A 190 9.17 -1.28 12.87
CA LYS A 190 9.59 0.13 12.82
C LYS A 190 9.82 0.59 11.39
N THR A 191 10.60 -0.18 10.61
CA THR A 191 10.87 0.16 9.19
C THR A 191 9.57 0.20 8.37
N LEU A 192 8.64 -0.75 8.60
CA LEU A 192 7.32 -0.69 8.00
C LEU A 192 6.56 0.58 8.40
N ALA A 193 6.60 0.97 9.68
CA ALA A 193 5.93 2.16 10.17
C ALA A 193 6.49 3.45 9.55
N GLU A 194 7.81 3.53 9.38
CA GLU A 194 8.50 4.63 8.71
C GLU A 194 8.09 4.72 7.24
N SER A 195 8.11 3.59 6.51
CA SER A 195 7.68 3.52 5.11
C SER A 195 6.23 3.97 4.95
N LEU A 196 5.31 3.44 5.79
CA LEU A 196 3.90 3.84 5.76
C LEU A 196 3.71 5.31 6.15
N GLY A 197 4.53 5.83 7.06
CA GLY A 197 4.54 7.25 7.44
C GLY A 197 4.80 8.18 6.26
N ILE A 198 5.70 7.79 5.36
CA ILE A 198 6.00 8.51 4.12
C ILE A 198 4.81 8.41 3.15
N GLU A 199 4.24 7.22 2.96
CA GLU A 199 3.16 6.99 2.01
C GLU A 199 1.83 7.70 2.36
N ILE A 200 1.58 7.99 3.65
CA ILE A 200 0.36 8.68 4.10
C ILE A 200 0.51 10.21 4.18
N ASP A 201 1.59 10.75 3.64
CA ASP A 201 1.74 12.19 3.43
C ASP A 201 2.07 12.47 1.96
N LEU A 202 1.04 12.76 1.17
CA LEU A 202 1.16 12.96 -0.26
C LEU A 202 2.02 14.18 -0.64
N ARG A 203 2.32 15.08 0.30
CA ARG A 203 3.25 16.19 0.06
C ARG A 203 4.68 15.68 -0.14
N LEU A 204 5.05 14.57 0.50
CA LEU A 204 6.36 13.94 0.32
C LEU A 204 6.49 13.31 -1.08
N GLU A 205 5.41 12.70 -1.58
CA GLU A 205 5.36 12.19 -2.96
C GLU A 205 5.44 13.36 -3.97
N ALA A 206 4.71 14.43 -3.73
CA ALA A 206 4.76 15.63 -4.56
C ALA A 206 6.17 16.26 -4.58
N ALA A 207 6.85 16.33 -3.43
CA ALA A 207 8.21 16.83 -3.33
C ALA A 207 9.19 15.96 -4.13
N ALA A 208 9.08 14.63 -3.99
CA ALA A 208 9.92 13.71 -4.76
C ALA A 208 9.68 13.83 -6.27
N GLN A 209 8.43 14.02 -6.72
CA GLN A 209 8.12 14.26 -8.14
C GLN A 209 8.74 15.56 -8.63
N SER A 210 8.62 16.65 -7.87
CA SER A 210 9.22 17.93 -8.23
C SER A 210 10.75 17.85 -8.30
N GLU A 211 11.39 17.18 -7.34
CA GLU A 211 12.84 16.96 -7.34
C GLU A 211 13.29 16.16 -8.56
N ILE A 212 12.58 15.08 -8.90
CA ILE A 212 12.87 14.30 -10.12
C ILE A 212 12.75 15.20 -11.35
N LYS A 213 11.67 16.00 -11.46
CA LYS A 213 11.47 16.91 -12.59
C LYS A 213 12.62 17.91 -12.76
N GLU A 214 13.09 18.49 -11.65
CA GLU A 214 14.24 19.40 -11.66
C GLU A 214 15.52 18.69 -12.11
N ASN A 215 15.75 17.48 -11.64
CA ASN A 215 16.94 16.70 -11.97
C ASN A 215 17.00 16.29 -13.46
N ILE A 216 15.84 16.10 -14.12
CA ILE A 216 15.74 15.68 -15.51
C ILE A 216 15.45 16.82 -16.49
N ILE A 217 15.59 18.08 -16.07
CA ILE A 217 15.24 19.27 -16.89
C ILE A 217 15.94 19.30 -18.26
N ASN A 218 17.08 18.67 -18.38
CA ASN A 218 17.85 18.55 -19.62
C ASN A 218 17.70 17.18 -20.31
N ASP A 219 16.80 16.31 -19.79
CA ASP A 219 16.54 14.99 -20.36
C ASP A 219 15.40 15.08 -21.37
N ASN A 220 15.65 14.62 -22.60
CA ASN A 220 14.63 14.63 -23.67
C ASN A 220 13.77 13.35 -23.69
N TYR A 221 14.06 12.37 -22.84
CA TYR A 221 13.41 11.05 -22.86
C TYR A 221 12.39 10.87 -21.75
N PHE A 222 12.51 11.66 -20.67
CA PHE A 222 11.64 11.58 -19.51
C PHE A 222 10.95 12.90 -19.25
N ASP A 223 9.69 12.82 -18.86
CA ASP A 223 8.94 13.97 -18.35
C ASP A 223 8.18 13.55 -17.09
N VAL A 224 8.03 14.49 -16.16
CA VAL A 224 7.29 14.32 -14.91
C VAL A 224 6.20 15.37 -14.85
N PRO A 225 4.94 14.98 -14.53
CA PRO A 225 3.82 15.91 -14.42
C PRO A 225 4.09 17.05 -13.46
N ASP A 226 3.62 18.24 -13.77
CA ASP A 226 3.68 19.37 -12.85
C ASP A 226 2.77 19.18 -11.65
N ILE A 227 3.26 19.62 -10.48
CA ILE A 227 2.52 19.57 -9.23
C ILE A 227 1.83 20.92 -8.97
N TYR A 228 0.53 20.89 -8.70
CA TYR A 228 -0.22 22.04 -8.24
C TYR A 228 -0.07 22.18 -6.73
N TRP A 229 1.00 22.83 -6.28
CA TRP A 229 1.35 22.93 -4.85
C TRP A 229 0.28 23.62 -4.01
N ASP A 230 -0.38 24.64 -4.56
CA ASP A 230 -1.49 25.34 -3.90
C ASP A 230 -2.70 24.44 -3.66
N LEU A 231 -2.81 23.33 -4.40
CA LEU A 231 -3.88 22.35 -4.30
C LEU A 231 -3.42 21.02 -3.67
N THR A 232 -2.13 20.91 -3.34
CA THR A 232 -1.58 19.71 -2.71
C THR A 232 -1.62 19.85 -1.19
N ARG A 233 -2.13 18.81 -0.53
CA ARG A 233 -2.28 18.73 0.93
C ARG A 233 -1.77 17.36 1.41
N LYS A 234 -1.71 17.15 2.72
CA LYS A 234 -1.31 15.85 3.28
C LYS A 234 -2.09 14.67 2.66
N ASN A 235 -3.39 14.85 2.46
CA ASN A 235 -4.29 13.79 1.99
C ASN A 235 -4.63 13.87 0.50
N ILE A 236 -4.14 14.90 -0.20
CA ILE A 236 -4.50 15.20 -1.59
C ILE A 236 -3.25 15.63 -2.33
N LEU A 237 -3.00 15.01 -3.48
CA LEU A 237 -1.98 15.44 -4.43
C LEU A 237 -2.66 15.75 -5.76
N VAL A 238 -2.37 16.91 -6.33
CA VAL A 238 -2.89 17.33 -7.62
C VAL A 238 -1.72 17.56 -8.57
N SER A 239 -1.73 16.87 -9.70
CA SER A 239 -0.73 17.00 -10.77
C SER A 239 -1.38 17.07 -12.13
N ASP A 240 -0.64 17.40 -13.17
CA ASP A 240 -1.13 17.31 -14.53
C ASP A 240 -1.63 15.91 -14.86
N TRP A 241 -2.69 15.87 -15.68
CA TRP A 241 -3.15 14.61 -16.26
C TRP A 241 -2.33 14.24 -17.47
N VAL A 242 -1.69 13.07 -17.43
CA VAL A 242 -0.90 12.54 -18.54
C VAL A 242 -1.72 11.53 -19.34
N ASN A 243 -1.89 11.81 -20.63
CA ASN A 243 -2.47 10.85 -21.58
C ASN A 243 -1.34 10.00 -22.17
N ALA A 244 -1.05 8.86 -21.55
CA ALA A 244 0.02 7.98 -21.98
C ALA A 244 -0.43 6.52 -22.05
N ILE A 245 0.28 5.73 -22.84
CA ILE A 245 0.11 4.28 -22.89
C ILE A 245 1.01 3.70 -21.79
N PRO A 246 0.47 2.86 -20.88
CA PRO A 246 1.30 2.20 -19.88
C PRO A 246 2.44 1.40 -20.52
N ALA A 247 3.67 1.55 -20.02
CA ALA A 247 4.84 0.85 -20.57
C ALA A 247 4.69 -0.68 -20.58
N LYS A 248 3.88 -1.25 -19.70
CA LYS A 248 3.54 -2.68 -19.67
C LYS A 248 2.57 -3.13 -20.76
N ASP A 249 1.88 -2.21 -21.44
CA ASP A 249 0.94 -2.51 -22.52
C ASP A 249 1.68 -2.57 -23.87
N ILE A 250 2.50 -3.62 -23.99
CA ILE A 250 3.36 -3.86 -25.16
C ILE A 250 2.54 -3.97 -26.46
N ASN A 251 1.32 -4.51 -26.39
CA ASN A 251 0.47 -4.67 -27.56
C ASN A 251 0.06 -3.30 -28.14
N THR A 252 -0.49 -2.43 -27.31
CA THR A 252 -0.88 -1.08 -27.72
C THR A 252 0.32 -0.24 -28.17
N LEU A 253 1.49 -0.37 -27.50
CA LEU A 253 2.71 0.30 -27.92
C LEU A 253 3.15 -0.15 -29.31
N ASN A 254 3.15 -1.45 -29.61
CA ASN A 254 3.46 -1.99 -30.94
C ASN A 254 2.49 -1.52 -32.01
N GLU A 255 1.16 -1.55 -31.74
CA GLU A 255 0.13 -1.06 -32.65
C GLU A 255 0.30 0.43 -33.00
N LYS A 256 0.79 1.22 -32.05
CA LYS A 256 1.12 2.64 -32.24
C LYS A 256 2.48 2.90 -32.88
N GLY A 257 3.25 1.84 -33.19
CA GLY A 257 4.53 1.92 -33.90
C GLY A 257 5.71 2.32 -32.99
N PHE A 258 5.58 2.19 -31.68
CA PHE A 258 6.70 2.45 -30.76
C PHE A 258 7.74 1.35 -30.84
N ASN A 259 9.02 1.75 -30.82
CA ASN A 259 10.13 0.78 -30.76
C ASN A 259 10.37 0.35 -29.31
N ILE A 260 9.89 -0.84 -28.96
CA ILE A 260 9.97 -1.38 -27.59
C ILE A 260 11.42 -1.47 -27.09
N LYS A 261 12.40 -1.75 -27.99
CA LYS A 261 13.83 -1.83 -27.62
C LYS A 261 14.45 -0.49 -27.25
N GLN A 262 13.80 0.63 -27.62
CA GLN A 262 14.25 1.97 -27.24
C GLN A 262 13.58 2.48 -25.97
N ILE A 263 12.47 1.85 -25.55
CA ILE A 263 11.71 2.24 -24.35
C ILE A 263 12.24 1.53 -23.10
N GLY A 264 12.85 0.32 -23.24
CA GLY A 264 13.28 -0.53 -22.14
C GLY A 264 14.78 -0.50 -21.85
#